data_c17a1625ffc9d4c7bc89a52644e3315a
#
_entry.id   c17a1625ffc9d4c7bc89a52644e3315a
#
_cell.length_a   1.000
_cell.length_b   1.000
_cell.length_c   1.000
_cell.angle_alpha   90.00
_cell.angle_beta   90.00
_cell.angle_gamma   90.00
#
_symmetry.space_group_name_H-M   'P 1'
#
loop_
_entity.id
_entity.type
_entity.pdbx_description
1 polymer ?
#
loop_
_entity_poly.entity_id
_entity_poly.type
_entity_poly.pdbx_seq_one_letter_code
_entity_poly.pdbx_strand_id
1 'polypeptide(L)'
;MAEAIGTSRATVMNYFKYLEEARLINMVYREGESFPKKPAAVMLHDTNLLYSVYSHNMSEQLIMETFFVNTLWRHHTVNKERRDGFYKINNTTEICVCDRLRRIKTGTNPIFARYNIEVARDNEIPLWLFGFLY
;
A
#
# COMPACT_ATOMS: atom_id res chain seq x y z
N MET A 1 -19.53 5.10 -0.24
CA MET A 1 -19.81 3.78 -0.84
C MET A 1 -21.07 3.13 -0.27
N ALA A 2 -21.20 3.01 1.06
CA ALA A 2 -22.36 2.37 1.68
C ALA A 2 -23.71 3.03 1.29
N GLU A 3 -23.77 4.34 1.28
CA GLU A 3 -24.96 5.10 0.87
C GLU A 3 -25.32 4.87 -0.61
N ALA A 4 -24.33 4.79 -1.49
CA ALA A 4 -24.55 4.60 -2.93
C ALA A 4 -25.15 3.24 -3.27
N ILE A 5 -24.92 2.20 -2.47
CA ILE A 5 -25.45 0.85 -2.67
C ILE A 5 -26.60 0.52 -1.70
N GLY A 6 -27.04 1.49 -0.88
CA GLY A 6 -28.17 1.34 0.03
C GLY A 6 -27.96 0.36 1.18
N THR A 7 -26.70 0.10 1.58
CA THR A 7 -26.35 -0.77 2.70
C THR A 7 -25.73 0.00 3.86
N SER A 8 -25.69 -0.61 5.05
CA SER A 8 -25.02 -0.01 6.19
C SER A 8 -23.49 -0.07 6.06
N ARG A 9 -22.80 0.86 6.72
CA ARG A 9 -21.33 0.86 6.81
C ARG A 9 -20.77 -0.45 7.36
N ALA A 10 -21.42 -1.01 8.39
CA ALA A 10 -21.01 -2.28 8.97
C ALA A 10 -21.07 -3.43 7.96
N THR A 11 -22.09 -3.47 7.12
CA THR A 11 -22.22 -4.48 6.06
C THR A 11 -21.10 -4.35 5.02
N VAL A 12 -20.80 -3.14 4.59
CA VAL A 12 -19.69 -2.88 3.64
C VAL A 12 -18.36 -3.32 4.23
N MET A 13 -18.10 -3.00 5.50
CA MET A 13 -16.87 -3.41 6.17
C MET A 13 -16.76 -4.94 6.29
N ASN A 14 -17.85 -5.64 6.54
CA ASN A 14 -17.87 -7.10 6.55
C ASN A 14 -17.54 -7.68 5.17
N TYR A 15 -18.06 -7.10 4.10
CA TYR A 15 -17.71 -7.51 2.73
C TYR A 15 -16.23 -7.32 2.44
N PHE A 16 -15.65 -6.20 2.87
CA PHE A 16 -14.20 -5.98 2.74
C PHE A 16 -13.41 -7.03 3.50
N LYS A 17 -13.86 -7.41 4.69
CA LYS A 17 -13.20 -8.46 5.47
C LYS A 17 -13.23 -9.81 4.75
N TYR A 18 -14.37 -10.19 4.18
CA TYR A 18 -14.47 -11.41 3.37
C TYR A 18 -13.57 -11.37 2.13
N LEU A 19 -13.51 -10.24 1.44
CA LEU A 19 -12.64 -10.07 0.26
C LEU A 19 -11.15 -10.16 0.64
N GLU A 20 -10.77 -9.62 1.81
CA GLU A 20 -9.41 -9.74 2.33
C GLU A 20 -9.05 -11.18 2.68
N GLU A 21 -9.95 -11.90 3.34
CA GLU A 21 -9.80 -13.32 3.65
C GLU A 21 -9.71 -14.19 2.39
N ALA A 22 -10.43 -13.83 1.34
CA ALA A 22 -10.34 -14.44 0.03
C ALA A 22 -9.09 -14.05 -0.77
N ARG A 23 -8.25 -13.16 -0.23
CA ARG A 23 -7.02 -12.64 -0.86
C ARG A 23 -7.28 -11.90 -2.17
N LEU A 24 -8.36 -11.15 -2.23
CA LEU A 24 -8.68 -10.28 -3.37
C LEU A 24 -8.26 -8.83 -3.12
N ILE A 25 -8.26 -8.41 -1.86
CA ILE A 25 -7.86 -7.06 -1.45
C ILE A 25 -6.93 -7.10 -0.24
N ASN A 26 -6.22 -6.01 -0.04
CA ASN A 26 -5.49 -5.69 1.18
C ASN A 26 -6.08 -4.41 1.79
N MET A 27 -6.52 -4.47 3.03
CA MET A 27 -6.93 -3.28 3.77
C MET A 27 -5.72 -2.69 4.50
N VAL A 28 -5.32 -1.48 4.13
CA VAL A 28 -4.17 -0.81 4.72
C VAL A 28 -4.65 0.25 5.69
N TYR A 29 -4.23 0.15 6.94
CA TYR A 29 -4.62 1.05 8.03
C TYR A 29 -3.49 2.02 8.37
N ARG A 30 -3.84 3.10 9.05
CA ARG A 30 -2.86 3.94 9.73
C ARG A 30 -2.39 3.25 11.01
N GLU A 31 -1.23 3.66 11.51
CA GLU A 31 -0.66 3.11 12.74
C GLU A 31 -1.68 3.22 13.89
N GLY A 32 -1.87 2.13 14.62
CA GLY A 32 -2.82 2.05 15.73
C GLY A 32 -4.28 1.84 15.35
N GLU A 33 -4.60 1.80 14.06
CA GLU A 33 -5.94 1.53 13.57
C GLU A 33 -6.06 0.11 13.02
N SER A 34 -7.26 -0.48 13.14
CA SER A 34 -7.54 -1.83 12.65
C SER A 34 -9.03 -2.01 12.41
N PHE A 35 -9.40 -3.14 11.79
CA PHE A 35 -10.80 -3.52 11.65
C PHE A 35 -11.52 -3.47 13.01
N PRO A 36 -12.76 -2.97 13.15
CA PRO A 36 -13.68 -2.59 12.06
C PRO A 36 -13.66 -1.11 11.63
N LYS A 37 -12.62 -0.36 11.94
CA LYS A 37 -12.50 1.00 11.46
C LYS A 37 -12.34 1.06 9.94
N LYS A 38 -12.64 2.21 9.37
CA LYS A 38 -12.43 2.46 7.94
C LYS A 38 -10.93 2.43 7.65
N PRO A 39 -10.45 1.61 6.70
CA PRO A 39 -9.04 1.60 6.33
C PRO A 39 -8.62 2.91 5.65
N ALA A 40 -7.35 3.24 5.75
CA ALA A 40 -6.76 4.38 5.05
C ALA A 40 -6.73 4.15 3.54
N ALA A 41 -6.54 2.90 3.11
CA ALA A 41 -6.62 2.49 1.71
C ALA A 41 -7.11 1.04 1.59
N VAL A 42 -7.81 0.76 0.50
CA VAL A 42 -8.16 -0.58 0.07
C VAL A 42 -7.48 -0.81 -1.26
N MET A 43 -6.60 -1.80 -1.33
CA MET A 43 -5.80 -2.09 -2.52
C MET A 43 -6.09 -3.51 -2.99
N LEU A 44 -6.05 -3.75 -4.30
CA LEU A 44 -6.14 -5.10 -4.81
C LEU A 44 -4.94 -5.92 -4.35
N HIS A 45 -5.16 -7.23 -4.19
CA HIS A 45 -4.13 -8.10 -3.62
C HIS A 45 -2.88 -8.15 -4.49
N ASP A 46 -3.03 -8.15 -5.81
CA ASP A 46 -1.89 -8.14 -6.72
C ASP A 46 -2.12 -7.29 -7.97
N THR A 47 -1.05 -7.05 -8.70
CA THR A 47 -1.07 -6.22 -9.91
C THR A 47 -1.82 -6.88 -11.07
N ASN A 48 -1.91 -8.19 -11.14
CA ASN A 48 -2.69 -8.88 -12.17
C ASN A 48 -4.18 -8.61 -12.00
N LEU A 49 -4.68 -8.63 -10.77
CA LEU A 49 -6.06 -8.23 -10.46
C LEU A 49 -6.30 -6.78 -10.85
N LEU A 50 -5.34 -5.91 -10.60
CA LEU A 50 -5.41 -4.50 -10.95
C LEU A 50 -5.60 -4.32 -12.47
N TYR A 51 -4.82 -5.01 -13.29
CA TYR A 51 -4.95 -4.99 -14.75
C TYR A 51 -6.28 -5.60 -15.23
N SER A 52 -6.84 -6.56 -14.52
CA SER A 52 -8.12 -7.16 -14.86
C SER A 52 -9.32 -6.23 -14.61
N VAL A 53 -9.24 -5.43 -13.55
CA VAL A 53 -10.32 -4.50 -13.16
C VAL A 53 -10.25 -3.19 -13.91
N TYR A 54 -9.05 -2.65 -14.10
CA TYR A 54 -8.82 -1.38 -14.79
C TYR A 54 -8.31 -1.64 -16.20
N SER A 55 -9.14 -1.41 -17.19
CA SER A 55 -8.77 -1.63 -18.60
C SER A 55 -7.89 -0.52 -19.18
N HIS A 56 -8.00 0.71 -18.66
CA HIS A 56 -7.29 1.89 -19.19
C HIS A 56 -6.96 2.90 -18.08
N ASN A 57 -5.89 3.67 -18.30
CA ASN A 57 -5.52 4.85 -17.49
C ASN A 57 -5.15 4.58 -16.02
N MET A 58 -4.51 3.46 -15.74
CA MET A 58 -3.90 3.28 -14.41
C MET A 58 -2.66 4.15 -14.27
N SER A 59 -2.50 4.77 -13.10
CA SER A 59 -1.25 5.44 -12.78
C SER A 59 -0.17 4.41 -12.46
N GLU A 60 1.05 4.68 -12.91
CA GLU A 60 2.22 3.86 -12.58
C GLU A 60 2.41 3.77 -11.05
N GLN A 61 2.17 4.87 -10.35
CA GLN A 61 2.24 4.95 -8.90
C GLN A 61 1.29 3.94 -8.23
N LEU A 62 0.07 3.80 -8.70
CA LEU A 62 -0.90 2.83 -8.16
C LEU A 62 -0.40 1.39 -8.33
N ILE A 63 0.13 1.06 -9.50
CA ILE A 63 0.69 -0.26 -9.78
C ILE A 63 1.85 -0.56 -8.82
N MET A 64 2.74 0.40 -8.63
CA MET A 64 3.93 0.23 -7.79
C MET A 64 3.59 0.15 -6.31
N GLU A 65 2.64 0.94 -5.82
CA GLU A 65 2.15 0.83 -4.45
C GLU A 65 1.42 -0.50 -4.20
N THR A 66 0.64 -0.98 -5.16
CA THR A 66 -0.03 -2.29 -5.09
C THR A 66 1.01 -3.41 -4.98
N PHE A 67 2.04 -3.38 -5.80
CA PHE A 67 3.16 -4.33 -5.73
C PHE A 67 3.85 -4.27 -4.37
N PHE A 68 4.18 -3.08 -3.89
CA PHE A 68 4.86 -2.88 -2.61
C PHE A 68 4.08 -3.46 -1.43
N VAL A 69 2.80 -3.12 -1.33
CA VAL A 69 1.94 -3.62 -0.26
C VAL A 69 1.80 -5.14 -0.34
N ASN A 70 1.57 -5.69 -1.53
CA ASN A 70 1.42 -7.12 -1.72
C ASN A 70 2.67 -7.91 -1.30
N THR A 71 3.85 -7.41 -1.59
CA THR A 71 5.10 -8.13 -1.26
C THR A 71 5.38 -8.15 0.25
N LEU A 72 4.93 -7.16 1.00
CA LEU A 72 5.25 -7.00 2.41
C LEU A 72 4.15 -7.46 3.37
N TRP A 73 2.88 -7.41 2.96
CA TRP A 73 1.76 -7.57 3.89
C TRP A 73 1.74 -8.90 4.64
N ARG A 74 2.32 -9.96 4.06
CA ARG A 74 2.27 -11.31 4.63
C ARG A 74 3.14 -11.48 5.88
N HIS A 75 4.30 -10.86 5.89
CA HIS A 75 5.31 -11.04 6.92
C HIS A 75 5.65 -9.77 7.69
N HIS A 76 5.10 -8.65 7.26
CA HIS A 76 5.37 -7.35 7.85
C HIS A 76 4.07 -6.59 8.11
N THR A 77 4.05 -5.77 9.15
CA THR A 77 2.96 -4.83 9.36
C THR A 77 3.16 -3.63 8.45
N VAL A 78 2.19 -3.36 7.57
CA VAL A 78 2.23 -2.24 6.63
C VAL A 78 1.16 -1.24 7.02
N ASN A 79 1.55 -0.05 7.42
CA ASN A 79 0.66 1.05 7.74
C ASN A 79 0.85 2.19 6.76
N LYS A 80 -0.25 2.84 6.37
CA LYS A 80 -0.22 3.99 5.47
C LYS A 80 -0.05 5.27 6.27
N GLU A 81 0.91 6.09 5.84
CA GLU A 81 1.10 7.43 6.38
C GLU A 81 0.13 8.45 5.73
N ARG A 82 0.02 9.64 6.31
CA ARG A 82 -0.85 10.70 5.77
C ARG A 82 -0.36 11.25 4.43
N ARG A 83 0.95 11.23 4.19
CA ARG A 83 1.53 11.65 2.92
C ARG A 83 1.38 10.55 1.88
N ASP A 84 1.04 10.93 0.65
CA ASP A 84 0.88 9.99 -0.45
C ASP A 84 2.19 9.27 -0.77
N GLY A 85 2.12 7.94 -0.91
CA GLY A 85 3.26 7.10 -1.20
C GLY A 85 4.10 6.71 0.01
N PHE A 86 3.84 7.26 1.20
CA PHE A 86 4.57 6.93 2.41
C PHE A 86 3.88 5.84 3.22
N TYR A 87 4.66 4.85 3.64
CA TYR A 87 4.24 3.72 4.44
C TYR A 87 5.18 3.52 5.61
N LYS A 88 4.66 2.97 6.71
CA LYS A 88 5.46 2.60 7.87
C LYS A 88 5.41 1.09 8.04
N ILE A 89 6.58 0.48 8.06
CA ILE A 89 6.74 -0.98 8.13
C ILE A 89 7.18 -1.38 9.53
N ASN A 90 6.47 -2.33 10.13
CA ASN A 90 6.73 -2.85 11.49
C ASN A 90 6.81 -1.73 12.55
N ASN A 91 6.08 -0.63 12.35
CA ASN A 91 6.03 0.54 13.24
C ASN A 91 7.38 1.26 13.45
N THR A 92 8.38 0.95 12.65
CA THR A 92 9.75 1.50 12.82
C THR A 92 10.31 2.14 11.57
N THR A 93 10.13 1.53 10.41
CA THR A 93 10.77 1.95 9.17
C THR A 93 9.78 2.70 8.28
N GLU A 94 10.09 3.94 7.93
CA GLU A 94 9.32 4.74 6.99
C GLU A 94 9.86 4.52 5.58
N ILE A 95 8.98 4.14 4.66
CA ILE A 95 9.32 3.88 3.25
C ILE A 95 8.40 4.70 2.36
N CYS A 96 8.99 5.38 1.37
CA CYS A 96 8.25 6.09 0.33
C CYS A 96 8.37 5.34 -0.99
N VAL A 97 7.23 4.94 -1.56
CA VAL A 97 7.16 4.39 -2.92
C VAL A 97 7.02 5.55 -3.90
N CYS A 98 8.02 5.76 -4.75
CA CYS A 98 8.07 6.95 -5.60
C CYS A 98 8.94 6.74 -6.86
N ASP A 99 8.75 7.62 -7.84
CA ASP A 99 9.61 7.73 -9.01
C ASP A 99 10.72 8.78 -8.80
N ARG A 100 10.49 9.75 -7.92
CA ARG A 100 11.40 10.87 -7.62
C ARG A 100 11.55 11.04 -6.12
N LEU A 101 12.70 11.54 -5.70
CA LEU A 101 12.94 11.91 -4.31
C LEU A 101 11.94 12.98 -3.86
N ARG A 102 11.41 12.80 -2.67
CA ARG A 102 10.48 13.73 -2.05
C ARG A 102 11.13 14.42 -0.85
N ARG A 103 10.58 15.57 -0.46
CA ARG A 103 11.06 16.28 0.73
C ARG A 103 10.93 15.42 1.98
N ILE A 104 12.00 15.39 2.75
CA ILE A 104 12.07 14.67 4.02
C ILE A 104 11.64 15.64 5.13
N LYS A 105 10.83 15.16 6.06
CA LYS A 105 10.55 15.91 7.29
C LYS A 105 11.81 15.95 8.17
N THR A 106 12.03 17.05 8.85
CA THR A 106 13.13 17.18 9.82
C THR A 106 13.01 16.09 10.88
N GLY A 107 14.09 15.36 11.12
CA GLY A 107 14.15 14.29 12.12
C GLY A 107 13.69 12.90 11.62
N THR A 108 13.30 12.75 10.36
CA THR A 108 12.98 11.44 9.76
C THR A 108 14.04 11.06 8.71
N ASN A 109 14.28 9.77 8.58
CA ASN A 109 15.19 9.24 7.56
C ASN A 109 14.48 8.11 6.79
N PRO A 110 13.56 8.44 5.88
CA PRO A 110 12.81 7.44 5.13
C PRO A 110 13.68 6.74 4.09
N ILE A 111 13.35 5.50 3.80
CA ILE A 111 13.88 4.77 2.66
C ILE A 111 12.99 5.06 1.45
N PHE A 112 13.60 5.36 0.31
CA PHE A 112 12.88 5.59 -0.94
C PHE A 112 12.89 4.32 -1.77
N ALA A 113 11.74 3.66 -1.89
CA ALA A 113 11.51 2.55 -2.80
C ALA A 113 11.20 3.11 -4.18
N ARG A 114 12.23 3.26 -4.99
CA ARG A 114 12.13 3.87 -6.32
C ARG A 114 11.95 2.81 -7.39
N TYR A 115 10.96 2.99 -8.25
CA TYR A 115 10.65 2.03 -9.31
C TYR A 115 11.33 2.33 -10.65
N ASN A 116 12.09 3.42 -10.73
CA ASN A 116 12.79 3.84 -11.95
C ASN A 116 14.32 3.80 -11.81
N ILE A 117 14.84 3.07 -10.83
CA ILE A 117 16.28 2.84 -10.65
C ILE A 117 16.61 1.35 -10.60
N GLU A 118 17.82 1.00 -11.03
CA GLU A 118 18.28 -0.39 -11.05
C GLU A 118 19.25 -0.73 -9.91
N VAL A 119 19.93 0.27 -9.38
CA VAL A 119 20.97 0.12 -8.37
C VAL A 119 20.64 0.96 -7.14
N ALA A 120 20.79 0.36 -5.96
CA ALA A 120 20.59 1.06 -4.69
C ALA A 120 21.68 2.11 -4.46
N ARG A 121 21.29 3.26 -3.90
CA ARG A 121 22.21 4.35 -3.52
C ARG A 121 21.70 4.98 -2.22
N ASP A 122 22.57 5.08 -1.22
CA ASP A 122 22.23 5.67 0.08
C ASP A 122 20.91 5.12 0.65
N ASN A 123 19.88 5.96 0.73
CA ASN A 123 18.54 5.58 1.18
C ASN A 123 17.56 5.28 0.03
N GLU A 124 18.03 5.19 -1.20
CA GLU A 124 17.24 4.82 -2.37
C GLU A 124 17.44 3.35 -2.70
N ILE A 125 16.37 2.58 -2.69
CA ILE A 125 16.39 1.14 -2.98
C ILE A 125 15.46 0.87 -4.16
N PRO A 126 15.90 0.12 -5.19
CA PRO A 126 15.00 -0.27 -6.27
C PRO A 126 13.78 -1.03 -5.73
N LEU A 127 12.59 -0.62 -6.16
CA LEU A 127 11.34 -1.22 -5.67
C LEU A 127 11.29 -2.74 -5.89
N TRP A 128 11.82 -3.23 -7.00
CA TRP A 128 11.79 -4.65 -7.32
C TRP A 128 12.55 -5.53 -6.31
N LEU A 129 13.53 -4.97 -5.59
CA LEU A 129 14.25 -5.68 -4.53
C LEU A 129 13.35 -6.07 -3.36
N PHE A 130 12.29 -5.31 -3.10
CA PHE A 130 11.33 -5.65 -2.05
C PHE A 130 10.59 -6.96 -2.33
N GLY A 131 10.52 -7.39 -3.59
CA GLY A 131 9.96 -8.67 -3.96
C GLY A 131 10.71 -9.89 -3.38
N PHE A 132 11.91 -9.69 -2.87
CA PHE A 132 12.69 -10.74 -2.19
C PHE A 132 12.47 -10.79 -0.68
N LEU A 133 11.64 -9.92 -0.12
CA LEU A 133 11.34 -9.88 1.32
C LEU A 133 10.13 -10.75 1.73
N TYR A 134 9.91 -11.83 1.02
CA TYR A 134 8.82 -12.77 1.30
C TYR A 134 9.22 -13.88 2.28
#